data_a9874f42db8f4a2669fddbe47a71ad6f
#
_entry.id   a9874f42db8f4a2669fddbe47a71ad6f
#
_cell.length_a   1.000
_cell.length_b   1.000
_cell.length_c   1.000
_cell.angle_alpha   90.00
_cell.angle_beta   90.00
_cell.angle_gamma   90.00
#
_symmetry.space_group_name_H-M   'P 1'
#
loop_
_entity.id
_entity.type
_entity.pdbx_description
1 polymer ?
#
loop_
_entity_poly.entity_id
_entity_poly.type
_entity_poly.pdbx_seq_one_letter_code
_entity_poly.pdbx_strand_id
1 'polypeptide(L)'
;RQMCIRDRYYTYGASFGGPIIKDKLFFFVNGEYEDNVTAGSSYRPRTALGESYSGGNVHRPLQSDMDDIRSFLLKKYDFDPGKYNGYSTDTPAYRIMARVDWNANQDNKVSFRFTRTHTKDSNFPTSSTNPLYSSDLYPGGKSNEVIDGKPVGDIAKGQGRTSKYALSFSNSNYYQVRDFTSVAGEWNSRMAQGAMNNMLRFAYSYQDEPRSFDGPLFPTVDILQDGAVYANFGADLFTAGNLRQTKVFTITDEFNWNVGIN
;
A
#
# COMPACT_ATOMS: atom_id res chain seq x y z
N ARG A 1 -14.49 3.46 -26.78
CA ARG A 1 -14.65 4.50 -25.74
C ARG A 1 -13.81 4.07 -24.55
N GLN A 2 -12.67 4.68 -24.39
CA GLN A 2 -11.86 4.53 -23.17
C GLN A 2 -12.68 5.17 -22.03
N MET A 3 -13.12 4.36 -21.08
CA MET A 3 -13.78 4.87 -19.89
C MET A 3 -12.68 5.53 -19.04
N CYS A 4 -12.64 6.86 -19.04
CA CYS A 4 -11.76 7.61 -18.15
C CYS A 4 -12.24 7.33 -16.72
N ILE A 5 -11.54 6.45 -16.02
CA ILE A 5 -11.69 6.34 -14.58
C ILE A 5 -11.15 7.66 -14.03
N ARG A 6 -12.00 8.45 -13.42
CA ARG A 6 -11.60 9.69 -12.75
C ARG A 6 -11.01 9.32 -11.42
N ASP A 7 -9.77 9.69 -11.19
CA ASP A 7 -9.20 9.69 -9.86
C ASP A 7 -10.07 10.57 -8.96
N ARG A 8 -10.38 10.04 -7.79
CA ARG A 8 -11.22 10.70 -6.80
C ARG A 8 -10.51 10.69 -5.45
N TYR A 9 -10.39 11.85 -4.88
CA TYR A 9 -9.79 12.03 -3.57
C TYR A 9 -10.66 12.94 -2.72
N TYR A 10 -11.14 12.43 -1.60
CA TYR A 10 -11.90 13.19 -0.62
C TYR A 10 -11.31 12.99 0.76
N THR A 11 -11.23 14.07 1.51
CA THR A 11 -10.88 14.04 2.93
C THR A 11 -12.01 14.65 3.73
N TYR A 12 -12.44 13.92 4.75
CA TYR A 12 -13.42 14.37 5.72
C TYR A 12 -12.76 14.37 7.09
N GLY A 13 -12.88 15.48 7.80
CA GLY A 13 -12.27 15.58 9.13
C GLY A 13 -13.08 16.45 10.05
N ALA A 14 -12.99 16.12 11.33
CA ALA A 14 -13.56 16.93 12.39
C ALA A 14 -12.65 16.91 13.63
N SER A 15 -12.61 18.02 14.34
CA SER A 15 -11.95 18.12 15.61
C SER A 15 -12.88 18.74 16.65
N PHE A 16 -12.76 18.24 17.87
CA PHE A 16 -13.51 18.74 19.00
C PHE A 16 -12.65 18.74 20.23
N GLY A 17 -12.72 19.80 21.03
CA GLY A 17 -11.94 19.91 22.27
C GLY A 17 -12.45 21.01 23.17
N GLY A 18 -12.06 20.93 24.42
CA GLY A 18 -12.43 21.90 25.41
C GLY A 18 -12.11 21.47 26.85
N PRO A 19 -12.49 22.28 27.83
CA PRO A 19 -12.33 21.95 29.23
C PRO A 19 -13.37 20.93 29.69
N ILE A 20 -12.92 19.84 30.30
CA ILE A 20 -13.75 18.92 31.10
C ILE A 20 -13.96 19.56 32.48
N ILE A 21 -12.86 20.10 33.04
CA ILE A 21 -12.86 20.86 34.28
C ILE A 21 -12.12 22.17 33.98
N LYS A 22 -12.80 23.30 34.19
CA LYS A 22 -12.26 24.63 33.91
C LYS A 22 -10.88 24.78 34.55
N ASP A 23 -9.91 25.30 33.79
CA ASP A 23 -8.53 25.56 34.14
C ASP A 23 -7.70 24.32 34.59
N LYS A 24 -8.30 23.13 34.66
CA LYS A 24 -7.64 21.93 35.18
C LYS A 24 -7.52 20.79 34.18
N LEU A 25 -8.60 20.41 33.54
CA LEU A 25 -8.62 19.22 32.70
C LEU A 25 -9.21 19.54 31.34
N PHE A 26 -8.46 19.26 30.31
CA PHE A 26 -8.85 19.52 28.91
C PHE A 26 -8.77 18.25 28.12
N PHE A 27 -9.57 18.18 27.08
CA PHE A 27 -9.48 17.12 26.07
C PHE A 27 -9.46 17.69 24.68
N PHE A 28 -8.92 16.93 23.76
CA PHE A 28 -8.95 17.19 22.33
C PHE A 28 -9.09 15.87 21.58
N VAL A 29 -9.97 15.80 20.59
CA VAL A 29 -10.15 14.66 19.69
C VAL A 29 -10.15 15.18 18.26
N ASN A 30 -9.43 14.48 17.40
CA ASN A 30 -9.43 14.72 15.97
C ASN A 30 -9.66 13.40 15.25
N GLY A 31 -10.47 13.41 14.20
CA GLY A 31 -10.69 12.28 13.32
C GLY A 31 -10.68 12.74 11.87
N GLU A 32 -9.98 11.99 11.02
CA GLU A 32 -9.93 12.19 9.57
C GLU A 32 -10.18 10.87 8.86
N TYR A 33 -10.96 10.93 7.80
CA TYR A 33 -11.18 9.84 6.85
C TYR A 33 -10.85 10.31 5.45
N GLU A 34 -10.16 9.49 4.71
CA GLU A 34 -9.70 9.75 3.36
C GLU A 34 -10.23 8.66 2.44
N ASP A 35 -10.96 9.06 1.41
CA ASP A 35 -11.44 8.19 0.34
C ASP A 35 -10.62 8.48 -0.92
N ASN A 36 -9.75 7.54 -1.27
CA ASN A 36 -8.84 7.67 -2.39
C ASN A 36 -9.08 6.54 -3.39
N VAL A 37 -9.68 6.89 -4.52
CA VAL A 37 -9.92 5.98 -5.64
C VAL A 37 -9.04 6.41 -6.80
N THR A 38 -8.14 5.54 -7.21
CA THR A 38 -7.24 5.76 -8.33
C THR A 38 -7.48 4.78 -9.46
N ALA A 39 -7.08 5.14 -10.67
CA ALA A 39 -7.07 4.20 -11.77
C ALA A 39 -6.16 3.02 -11.41
N GLY A 40 -6.61 1.81 -11.68
CA GLY A 40 -5.79 0.61 -11.64
C GLY A 40 -4.80 0.59 -12.80
N SER A 41 -4.74 -0.50 -13.56
CA SER A 41 -3.88 -0.56 -14.73
C SER A 41 -4.35 0.42 -15.83
N SER A 42 -3.47 1.26 -16.31
CA SER A 42 -3.67 2.07 -17.52
C SER A 42 -3.43 1.28 -18.80
N TYR A 43 -2.88 0.07 -18.69
CA TYR A 43 -2.56 -0.77 -19.83
C TYR A 43 -3.79 -1.54 -20.29
N ARG A 44 -3.86 -1.78 -21.60
CA ARG A 44 -4.91 -2.57 -22.23
C ARG A 44 -4.34 -3.63 -23.17
N PRO A 45 -5.06 -4.71 -23.41
CA PRO A 45 -4.69 -5.69 -24.42
C PRO A 45 -4.86 -5.14 -25.85
N ARG A 46 -4.28 -5.80 -26.81
CA ARG A 46 -4.59 -5.63 -28.23
C ARG A 46 -5.99 -6.15 -28.52
N THR A 47 -6.68 -5.50 -29.43
CA THR A 47 -7.98 -5.94 -29.94
C THR A 47 -7.86 -6.85 -31.16
N ALA A 48 -6.73 -6.79 -31.86
CA ALA A 48 -6.41 -7.63 -33.01
C ALA A 48 -4.91 -7.90 -33.13
N LEU A 49 -4.53 -8.99 -33.77
CA LEU A 49 -3.13 -9.42 -33.94
C LEU A 49 -2.25 -8.36 -34.61
N GLY A 50 -2.79 -7.57 -35.55
CA GLY A 50 -2.06 -6.52 -36.25
C GLY A 50 -1.94 -5.20 -35.46
N GLU A 51 -2.54 -5.09 -34.29
CA GLU A 51 -2.43 -3.87 -33.50
C GLU A 51 -1.03 -3.73 -32.88
N SER A 52 -0.41 -2.58 -33.09
CA SER A 52 0.93 -2.28 -32.55
C SER A 52 0.89 -2.09 -31.03
N TYR A 53 1.92 -2.61 -30.35
CA TYR A 53 2.19 -2.42 -28.91
C TYR A 53 3.62 -1.92 -28.66
N SER A 54 4.26 -1.36 -29.66
CA SER A 54 5.61 -0.80 -29.54
C SER A 54 5.68 0.50 -28.74
N GLY A 55 4.52 1.13 -28.47
CA GLY A 55 4.43 2.36 -27.68
C GLY A 55 3.05 2.56 -27.08
N GLY A 56 2.97 3.41 -26.06
CA GLY A 56 1.72 3.77 -25.37
C GLY A 56 1.22 2.72 -24.40
N ASN A 57 -0.11 2.68 -24.20
CA ASN A 57 -0.75 1.87 -23.18
C ASN A 57 -1.19 0.48 -23.70
N VAL A 58 -0.84 0.12 -24.92
CA VAL A 58 -1.19 -1.18 -25.50
C VAL A 58 -0.12 -2.18 -25.17
N HIS A 59 -0.51 -3.31 -24.60
CA HIS A 59 0.35 -4.44 -24.30
C HIS A 59 0.08 -5.61 -25.23
N ARG A 60 1.06 -6.51 -25.36
CA ARG A 60 1.05 -7.63 -26.30
C ARG A 60 -0.17 -8.56 -26.18
N PRO A 61 -0.67 -8.94 -24.99
CA PRO A 61 -1.77 -9.88 -24.90
C PRO A 61 -2.99 -9.45 -25.71
N LEU A 62 -3.66 -10.42 -26.33
CA LEU A 62 -4.91 -10.19 -27.01
C LEU A 62 -6.07 -10.16 -26.02
N GLN A 63 -7.06 -9.34 -26.30
CA GLN A 63 -8.27 -9.27 -25.48
C GLN A 63 -9.00 -10.62 -25.44
N SER A 64 -9.11 -11.31 -26.58
CA SER A 64 -9.69 -12.65 -26.69
C SER A 64 -9.02 -13.63 -25.74
N ASP A 65 -7.68 -13.63 -25.70
CA ASP A 65 -6.92 -14.55 -24.87
C ASP A 65 -7.14 -14.28 -23.37
N MET A 66 -7.17 -12.98 -23.00
CA MET A 66 -7.44 -12.57 -21.60
C MET A 66 -8.86 -12.97 -21.17
N ASP A 67 -9.85 -12.81 -22.05
CA ASP A 67 -11.23 -13.20 -21.79
C ASP A 67 -11.38 -14.73 -21.70
N ASP A 68 -10.67 -15.47 -22.54
CA ASP A 68 -10.64 -16.93 -22.52
C ASP A 68 -9.98 -17.46 -21.24
N ILE A 69 -8.87 -16.88 -20.81
CA ILE A 69 -8.20 -17.22 -19.55
C ILE A 69 -9.18 -17.02 -18.37
N ARG A 70 -9.83 -15.85 -18.31
CA ARG A 70 -10.80 -15.56 -17.25
C ARG A 70 -11.95 -16.57 -17.25
N SER A 71 -12.51 -16.83 -18.42
CA SER A 71 -13.62 -17.77 -18.60
C SER A 71 -13.24 -19.19 -18.20
N PHE A 72 -12.03 -19.63 -18.55
CA PHE A 72 -11.48 -20.92 -18.17
C PHE A 72 -11.33 -21.04 -16.64
N LEU A 73 -10.76 -20.02 -15.99
CA LEU A 73 -10.54 -20.00 -14.54
C LEU A 73 -11.86 -20.04 -13.77
N LEU A 74 -12.84 -19.24 -14.20
CA LEU A 74 -14.19 -19.28 -13.62
C LEU A 74 -14.85 -20.64 -13.76
N LYS A 75 -14.81 -21.21 -14.97
CA LYS A 75 -15.49 -22.49 -15.26
C LYS A 75 -14.82 -23.70 -14.58
N LYS A 76 -13.49 -23.72 -14.54
CA LYS A 76 -12.72 -24.87 -14.10
C LYS A 76 -12.43 -24.88 -12.61
N TYR A 77 -12.21 -23.70 -12.02
CA TYR A 77 -11.73 -23.54 -10.65
C TYR A 77 -12.63 -22.68 -9.79
N ASP A 78 -13.75 -22.19 -10.32
CA ASP A 78 -14.63 -21.22 -9.62
C ASP A 78 -13.85 -20.00 -9.11
N PHE A 79 -12.83 -19.59 -9.88
CA PHE A 79 -11.93 -18.51 -9.53
C PHE A 79 -12.04 -17.35 -10.53
N ASP A 80 -12.46 -16.16 -10.05
CA ASP A 80 -12.42 -14.93 -10.83
C ASP A 80 -11.09 -14.21 -10.60
N PRO A 81 -10.19 -14.12 -11.59
CA PRO A 81 -8.95 -13.37 -11.46
C PRO A 81 -9.16 -11.84 -11.47
N GLY A 82 -10.40 -11.39 -11.62
CA GLY A 82 -10.74 -9.98 -11.71
C GLY A 82 -10.61 -9.42 -13.12
N LYS A 83 -10.39 -8.10 -13.20
CA LYS A 83 -10.22 -7.39 -14.47
C LYS A 83 -8.74 -7.22 -14.80
N TYR A 84 -8.40 -7.16 -16.06
CA TYR A 84 -7.05 -6.88 -16.55
C TYR A 84 -6.88 -5.45 -17.06
N ASN A 85 -7.98 -4.70 -17.25
CA ASN A 85 -7.99 -3.28 -17.62
C ASN A 85 -9.26 -2.59 -17.13
N GLY A 86 -9.28 -1.25 -17.16
CA GLY A 86 -10.49 -0.48 -16.89
C GLY A 86 -11.07 -0.69 -15.48
N TYR A 87 -10.24 -0.92 -14.47
CA TYR A 87 -10.63 -1.01 -13.08
C TYR A 87 -10.01 0.12 -12.24
N SER A 88 -10.58 0.35 -11.08
CA SER A 88 -10.05 1.27 -10.08
C SER A 88 -9.59 0.51 -8.85
N THR A 89 -8.69 1.12 -8.10
CA THR A 89 -8.26 0.67 -6.77
C THR A 89 -8.76 1.65 -5.73
N ASP A 90 -9.30 1.13 -4.64
CA ASP A 90 -9.79 1.90 -3.51
C ASP A 90 -8.84 1.72 -2.32
N THR A 91 -8.29 2.84 -1.85
CA THR A 91 -7.28 2.87 -0.79
C THR A 91 -7.70 3.84 0.31
N PRO A 92 -8.72 3.48 1.11
CA PRO A 92 -9.17 4.33 2.20
C PRO A 92 -8.11 4.45 3.29
N ALA A 93 -8.08 5.61 3.94
CA ALA A 93 -7.24 5.85 5.11
C ALA A 93 -8.03 6.53 6.22
N TYR A 94 -7.66 6.29 7.47
CA TYR A 94 -8.19 7.06 8.59
C TYR A 94 -7.11 7.40 9.61
N ARG A 95 -7.28 8.53 10.26
CA ARG A 95 -6.42 9.01 11.34
C ARG A 95 -7.28 9.47 12.50
N ILE A 96 -6.96 8.98 13.67
CA ILE A 96 -7.65 9.36 14.92
C ILE A 96 -6.59 9.78 15.93
N MET A 97 -6.82 10.91 16.58
CA MET A 97 -5.99 11.39 17.68
C MET A 97 -6.87 11.83 18.83
N ALA A 98 -6.52 11.42 20.03
CA ALA A 98 -7.11 11.90 21.26
C ALA A 98 -6.02 12.38 22.21
N ARG A 99 -6.27 13.47 22.91
CA ARG A 99 -5.36 14.04 23.89
C ARG A 99 -6.12 14.50 25.11
N VAL A 100 -5.51 14.29 26.27
CA VAL A 100 -5.97 14.81 27.54
C VAL A 100 -4.82 15.57 28.18
N ASP A 101 -5.08 16.80 28.64
CA ASP A 101 -4.15 17.64 29.36
C ASP A 101 -4.69 17.94 30.74
N TRP A 102 -3.92 17.61 31.75
CA TRP A 102 -4.26 17.80 33.15
C TRP A 102 -3.27 18.73 33.87
N ASN A 103 -3.74 19.91 34.25
CA ASN A 103 -3.05 20.80 35.16
C ASN A 103 -3.32 20.35 36.60
N ALA A 104 -2.51 19.40 37.09
CA ALA A 104 -2.72 18.81 38.41
C ALA A 104 -2.61 19.88 39.52
N ASN A 105 -1.64 20.77 39.37
CA ASN A 105 -1.45 21.98 40.19
C ASN A 105 -0.60 23.02 39.41
N GLN A 106 -0.17 24.11 40.03
CA GLN A 106 0.62 25.16 39.40
C GLN A 106 1.98 24.70 38.88
N ASP A 107 2.53 23.64 39.48
CA ASP A 107 3.87 23.15 39.20
C ASP A 107 3.88 21.83 38.44
N ASN A 108 2.74 21.12 38.32
CA ASN A 108 2.67 19.83 37.69
C ASN A 108 1.60 19.80 36.58
N LYS A 109 2.04 19.45 35.39
CA LYS A 109 1.19 19.25 34.23
C LYS A 109 1.43 17.86 33.65
N VAL A 110 0.36 17.16 33.35
CA VAL A 110 0.39 15.83 32.75
C VAL A 110 -0.38 15.87 31.44
N SER A 111 0.16 15.29 30.40
CA SER A 111 -0.57 15.07 29.17
C SER A 111 -0.52 13.60 28.76
N PHE A 112 -1.59 13.17 28.13
CA PHE A 112 -1.70 11.84 27.54
C PHE A 112 -2.23 11.96 26.12
N ARG A 113 -1.61 11.24 25.17
CA ARG A 113 -1.99 11.25 23.76
C ARG A 113 -2.12 9.83 23.25
N PHE A 114 -3.20 9.58 22.54
CA PHE A 114 -3.44 8.39 21.73
C PHE A 114 -3.47 8.77 20.25
N THR A 115 -2.85 7.98 19.39
CA THR A 115 -2.91 8.15 17.94
C THR A 115 -3.12 6.79 17.30
N ARG A 116 -4.05 6.73 16.35
CA ARG A 116 -4.26 5.56 15.47
C ARG A 116 -4.32 6.05 14.02
N THR A 117 -3.52 5.42 13.16
CA THR A 117 -3.62 5.63 11.72
C THR A 117 -3.75 4.29 11.02
N HIS A 118 -4.51 4.29 9.95
CA HIS A 118 -4.64 3.18 9.02
C HIS A 118 -4.49 3.74 7.62
N THR A 119 -3.60 3.15 6.83
CA THR A 119 -3.46 3.46 5.41
C THR A 119 -3.31 2.17 4.63
N LYS A 120 -3.79 2.19 3.39
CA LYS A 120 -3.72 1.07 2.46
C LYS A 120 -3.21 1.60 1.13
N ASP A 121 -2.07 1.10 0.67
CA ASP A 121 -1.51 1.44 -0.64
C ASP A 121 -1.67 0.27 -1.60
N SER A 122 -2.13 0.56 -2.82
CA SER A 122 -2.24 -0.43 -3.88
C SER A 122 -0.93 -0.53 -4.66
N ASN A 123 -0.49 -1.75 -4.91
CA ASN A 123 0.71 -2.05 -5.68
C ASN A 123 0.38 -3.05 -6.79
N PHE A 124 1.04 -2.89 -7.93
CA PHE A 124 1.03 -3.88 -9.00
C PHE A 124 1.81 -5.14 -8.60
N PRO A 125 1.63 -6.25 -9.32
CA PRO A 125 2.40 -7.46 -9.08
C PRO A 125 3.90 -7.17 -9.10
N THR A 126 4.66 -7.86 -8.26
CA THR A 126 6.10 -7.71 -8.20
C THR A 126 6.75 -7.94 -9.56
N SER A 127 7.73 -7.10 -9.88
CA SER A 127 8.54 -7.25 -11.10
C SER A 127 9.59 -8.36 -10.99
N SER A 128 9.74 -9.00 -9.82
CA SER A 128 10.70 -10.08 -9.63
C SER A 128 10.48 -11.16 -10.68
N THR A 129 11.49 -11.37 -11.51
CA THR A 129 11.50 -12.45 -12.49
C THR A 129 11.87 -13.74 -11.80
N ASN A 130 11.16 -14.81 -12.13
CA ASN A 130 11.60 -16.14 -11.74
C ASN A 130 12.88 -16.48 -12.54
N PRO A 131 13.92 -17.07 -11.92
CA PRO A 131 15.08 -17.60 -12.64
C PRO A 131 14.72 -18.55 -13.78
N LEU A 132 13.53 -19.16 -13.71
CA LEU A 132 12.99 -20.01 -14.78
C LEU A 132 12.72 -19.25 -16.09
N TYR A 133 12.67 -17.90 -16.10
CA TYR A 133 12.54 -17.10 -17.32
C TYR A 133 13.91 -16.81 -17.97
N SER A 134 14.97 -17.35 -17.41
CA SER A 134 16.29 -17.24 -18.03
C SER A 134 16.31 -17.91 -19.39
N SER A 135 17.09 -17.34 -20.27
CA SER A 135 17.21 -17.73 -21.67
C SER A 135 17.49 -19.22 -21.91
N ASP A 136 18.02 -19.92 -20.93
CA ASP A 136 18.51 -21.30 -21.06
C ASP A 136 17.42 -22.34 -20.84
N LEU A 137 16.37 -22.00 -20.06
CA LEU A 137 15.25 -22.89 -19.75
C LEU A 137 14.06 -22.72 -20.70
N TYR A 138 13.92 -21.53 -21.32
CA TYR A 138 12.90 -21.25 -22.30
C TYR A 138 13.56 -20.77 -23.60
N PRO A 139 13.89 -21.71 -24.49
CA PRO A 139 14.30 -21.34 -25.84
C PRO A 139 13.19 -20.47 -26.43
N GLY A 140 13.53 -19.32 -26.99
CA GLY A 140 12.59 -18.38 -27.54
C GLY A 140 11.51 -19.08 -28.37
N GLY A 141 10.26 -18.66 -28.21
CA GLY A 141 9.15 -19.27 -28.94
C GLY A 141 9.34 -19.08 -30.44
N LYS A 142 8.79 -20.02 -31.19
CA LYS A 142 8.77 -19.95 -32.66
C LYS A 142 7.61 -19.08 -33.17
N SER A 143 7.37 -17.92 -32.52
CA SER A 143 6.36 -17.01 -32.99
C SER A 143 6.78 -16.40 -34.31
N ASN A 144 5.88 -16.42 -35.28
CA ASN A 144 6.06 -15.68 -36.54
C ASN A 144 5.74 -14.19 -36.39
N GLU A 145 5.40 -13.75 -35.18
CA GLU A 145 5.13 -12.34 -34.90
C GLU A 145 6.43 -11.55 -34.95
N VAL A 146 6.41 -10.46 -35.71
CA VAL A 146 7.54 -9.55 -35.88
C VAL A 146 7.17 -8.19 -35.33
N ILE A 147 8.04 -7.60 -34.51
CA ILE A 147 7.92 -6.23 -34.00
C ILE A 147 9.22 -5.48 -34.30
N ASP A 148 9.11 -4.26 -34.82
CA ASP A 148 10.26 -3.44 -35.18
C ASP A 148 11.29 -4.20 -36.05
N GLY A 149 10.80 -5.06 -36.97
CA GLY A 149 11.62 -5.86 -37.88
C GLY A 149 12.31 -7.08 -37.24
N LYS A 150 12.04 -7.41 -35.98
CA LYS A 150 12.64 -8.54 -35.28
C LYS A 150 11.58 -9.53 -34.81
N PRO A 151 11.85 -10.85 -34.87
CA PRO A 151 10.97 -11.86 -34.28
C PRO A 151 10.72 -11.56 -32.81
N VAL A 152 9.46 -11.68 -32.36
CA VAL A 152 9.09 -11.41 -30.95
C VAL A 152 9.81 -12.36 -30.01
N GLY A 153 9.99 -13.61 -30.39
CA GLY A 153 10.73 -14.58 -29.58
C GLY A 153 12.16 -14.17 -29.24
N ASP A 154 12.79 -13.34 -30.05
CA ASP A 154 14.17 -12.88 -29.83
C ASP A 154 14.24 -11.69 -28.86
N ILE A 155 13.22 -10.83 -28.85
CA ILE A 155 13.21 -9.59 -28.09
C ILE A 155 12.40 -9.65 -26.80
N ALA A 156 11.41 -10.55 -26.74
CA ALA A 156 10.54 -10.71 -25.58
C ALA A 156 11.12 -11.66 -24.52
N LYS A 157 12.07 -12.52 -24.91
CA LYS A 157 12.67 -13.54 -24.08
C LYS A 157 13.16 -12.99 -22.73
N GLY A 158 12.76 -13.62 -21.63
CA GLY A 158 13.10 -13.19 -20.28
C GLY A 158 12.33 -12.00 -19.74
N GLN A 159 11.38 -11.44 -20.51
CA GLN A 159 10.59 -10.31 -20.05
C GLN A 159 9.51 -10.73 -19.04
N GLY A 160 9.46 -10.02 -17.92
CA GLY A 160 8.58 -10.32 -16.79
C GLY A 160 7.20 -9.65 -16.86
N ARG A 161 6.50 -9.70 -15.74
CA ARG A 161 5.09 -9.24 -15.55
C ARG A 161 4.87 -7.75 -15.82
N THR A 162 5.88 -6.91 -15.62
CA THR A 162 5.80 -5.46 -15.79
C THR A 162 6.19 -4.97 -17.17
N SER A 163 6.50 -5.89 -18.07
CA SER A 163 6.88 -5.54 -19.44
C SER A 163 5.65 -5.33 -20.33
N LYS A 164 5.84 -4.65 -21.48
CA LYS A 164 4.82 -4.51 -22.52
C LYS A 164 4.35 -5.84 -23.13
N TYR A 165 5.05 -6.93 -22.83
CA TYR A 165 4.70 -8.28 -23.32
C TYR A 165 3.67 -8.97 -22.43
N ALA A 166 3.44 -8.46 -21.23
CA ALA A 166 2.56 -9.03 -20.22
C ALA A 166 1.35 -8.15 -19.91
N LEU A 167 0.27 -8.79 -19.44
CA LEU A 167 -0.84 -8.10 -18.80
C LEU A 167 -1.32 -8.93 -17.59
N SER A 168 -1.47 -8.27 -16.45
CA SER A 168 -1.86 -8.91 -15.21
C SER A 168 -3.34 -8.68 -14.91
N PHE A 169 -3.99 -9.68 -14.33
CA PHE A 169 -5.32 -9.53 -13.75
C PHE A 169 -5.25 -8.80 -12.41
N SER A 170 -6.30 -8.10 -12.04
CA SER A 170 -6.35 -7.26 -10.83
C SER A 170 -6.16 -8.05 -9.53
N ASN A 171 -6.50 -9.33 -9.50
CA ASN A 171 -6.25 -10.21 -8.36
C ASN A 171 -4.75 -10.40 -8.06
N SER A 172 -3.87 -10.14 -9.03
CA SER A 172 -2.41 -10.18 -8.82
C SER A 172 -1.87 -8.93 -8.13
N ASN A 173 -2.65 -7.85 -8.05
CA ASN A 173 -2.27 -6.68 -7.28
C ASN A 173 -2.26 -7.03 -5.79
N TYR A 174 -1.44 -6.32 -5.04
CA TYR A 174 -1.43 -6.44 -3.60
C TYR A 174 -1.54 -5.08 -2.92
N TYR A 175 -1.95 -5.11 -1.68
CA TYR A 175 -2.01 -3.93 -0.85
C TYR A 175 -0.98 -4.01 0.25
N GLN A 176 -0.33 -2.91 0.52
CA GLN A 176 0.46 -2.72 1.72
C GLN A 176 -0.37 -1.93 2.73
N VAL A 177 -0.81 -2.61 3.77
CA VAL A 177 -1.51 -1.99 4.89
C VAL A 177 -0.48 -1.44 5.86
N ARG A 178 -0.73 -0.25 6.42
CA ARG A 178 0.09 0.33 7.48
C ARG A 178 -0.81 0.78 8.61
N ASP A 179 -0.84 -0.03 9.63
CA ASP A 179 -1.52 0.23 10.89
C ASP A 179 -0.52 0.74 11.91
N PHE A 180 -0.75 1.94 12.40
CA PHE A 180 0.07 2.53 13.43
C PHE A 180 -0.79 2.92 14.62
N THR A 181 -0.37 2.47 15.81
CA THR A 181 -0.98 2.85 17.08
C THR A 181 0.10 3.39 18.01
N SER A 182 -0.14 4.53 18.64
CA SER A 182 0.78 5.10 19.59
C SER A 182 0.04 5.65 20.79
N VAL A 183 0.62 5.40 21.96
CA VAL A 183 0.26 6.06 23.21
C VAL A 183 1.49 6.77 23.76
N ALA A 184 1.31 8.01 24.22
CA ALA A 184 2.38 8.77 24.83
C ALA A 184 1.86 9.53 26.04
N GLY A 185 2.67 9.61 27.07
CA GLY A 185 2.41 10.41 28.25
C GLY A 185 3.61 11.30 28.55
N GLU A 186 3.34 12.47 29.07
CA GLU A 186 4.34 13.45 29.47
C GLU A 186 3.95 14.07 30.81
N TRP A 187 4.91 14.12 31.71
CA TRP A 187 4.78 14.79 32.99
C TRP A 187 5.83 15.88 33.10
N ASN A 188 5.37 17.13 33.16
CA ASN A 188 6.19 18.31 33.39
C ASN A 188 6.05 18.73 34.83
N SER A 189 7.15 18.86 35.55
CA SER A 189 7.21 19.23 36.97
C SER A 189 8.16 20.41 37.16
N ARG A 190 7.70 21.45 37.86
CA ARG A 190 8.49 22.58 38.33
C ARG A 190 8.76 22.42 39.82
N MET A 191 10.00 22.61 40.22
CA MET A 191 10.44 22.45 41.62
C MET A 191 11.29 23.67 42.02
N ALA A 192 11.47 23.86 43.33
CA ALA A 192 12.30 24.93 43.87
C ALA A 192 11.94 26.31 43.29
N GLN A 193 10.65 26.67 43.29
CA GLN A 193 10.12 27.94 42.76
C GLN A 193 10.50 28.21 41.29
N GLY A 194 10.70 27.16 40.52
CA GLY A 194 11.06 27.23 39.10
C GLY A 194 12.57 27.13 38.81
N ALA A 195 13.42 27.03 39.83
CA ALA A 195 14.85 26.80 39.62
C ALA A 195 15.17 25.43 39.07
N MET A 196 14.31 24.43 39.28
CA MET A 196 14.43 23.09 38.74
C MET A 196 13.19 22.74 37.91
N ASN A 197 13.40 22.14 36.79
CA ASN A 197 12.34 21.63 35.92
C ASN A 197 12.66 20.19 35.50
N ASN A 198 11.67 19.33 35.55
CA ASN A 198 11.78 17.96 35.06
C ASN A 198 10.68 17.66 34.07
N MET A 199 11.03 16.96 33.00
CA MET A 199 10.10 16.46 32.01
C MET A 199 10.33 14.97 31.80
N LEU A 200 9.40 14.16 32.29
CA LEU A 200 9.39 12.72 32.09
C LEU A 200 8.41 12.38 30.96
N ARG A 201 8.89 11.67 29.96
CA ARG A 201 8.08 11.14 28.84
C ARG A 201 8.14 9.65 28.80
N PHE A 202 7.02 9.03 28.49
CA PHE A 202 6.97 7.66 28.02
C PHE A 202 6.17 7.59 26.73
N ALA A 203 6.56 6.70 25.84
CA ALA A 203 5.81 6.41 24.64
C ALA A 203 5.87 4.92 24.31
N TYR A 204 4.78 4.42 23.79
CA TYR A 204 4.71 3.09 23.18
C TYR A 204 4.09 3.25 21.80
N SER A 205 4.73 2.68 20.80
CA SER A 205 4.19 2.61 19.45
C SER A 205 4.20 1.17 18.93
N TYR A 206 3.15 0.83 18.23
CA TYR A 206 2.99 -0.44 17.53
C TYR A 206 2.65 -0.16 16.08
N GLN A 207 3.46 -0.70 15.18
CA GLN A 207 3.28 -0.66 13.75
C GLN A 207 3.04 -2.07 13.25
N ASP A 208 1.95 -2.27 12.51
CA ASP A 208 1.54 -3.52 11.91
C ASP A 208 1.34 -3.31 10.42
N GLU A 209 2.13 -4.01 9.61
CA GLU A 209 2.15 -3.80 8.15
C GLU A 209 1.98 -5.13 7.41
N PRO A 210 0.79 -5.74 7.47
CA PRO A 210 0.49 -6.90 6.65
C PRO A 210 0.35 -6.50 5.19
N ARG A 211 0.68 -7.43 4.30
CA ARG A 211 0.23 -7.35 2.92
C ARG A 211 -1.11 -8.06 2.77
N SER A 212 -1.96 -7.53 1.91
CA SER A 212 -3.26 -8.13 1.58
C SER A 212 -3.48 -8.12 0.06
N PHE A 213 -4.49 -8.82 -0.39
CA PHE A 213 -4.89 -8.89 -1.80
C PHE A 213 -6.42 -8.93 -1.88
N ASP A 214 -6.95 -8.64 -3.05
CA ASP A 214 -8.39 -8.70 -3.30
C ASP A 214 -8.80 -10.09 -3.80
N GLY A 215 -9.95 -10.57 -3.32
CA GLY A 215 -10.53 -11.84 -3.72
C GLY A 215 -9.95 -13.08 -3.01
N PRO A 216 -10.30 -14.27 -3.47
CA PRO A 216 -9.84 -15.52 -2.88
C PRO A 216 -8.35 -15.76 -3.15
N LEU A 217 -7.70 -16.46 -2.23
CA LEU A 217 -6.33 -16.91 -2.41
C LEU A 217 -6.26 -17.95 -3.54
N PHE A 218 -5.44 -17.66 -4.53
CA PHE A 218 -5.15 -18.57 -5.64
C PHE A 218 -3.64 -18.57 -5.91
N PRO A 219 -3.05 -19.70 -6.31
CA PRO A 219 -1.63 -19.75 -6.64
C PRO A 219 -1.24 -18.69 -7.67
N THR A 220 -0.05 -18.09 -7.51
CA THR A 220 0.51 -17.23 -8.54
C THR A 220 0.83 -18.04 -9.79
N VAL A 221 0.30 -17.60 -10.92
CA VAL A 221 0.50 -18.23 -12.22
C VAL A 221 0.97 -17.22 -13.24
N ASP A 222 2.07 -17.52 -13.91
CA ASP A 222 2.54 -16.81 -15.08
C ASP A 222 2.34 -17.69 -16.32
N ILE A 223 1.53 -17.21 -17.26
CA ILE A 223 1.41 -17.84 -18.58
C ILE A 223 2.51 -17.26 -19.46
N LEU A 224 3.32 -18.13 -20.01
CA LEU A 224 4.45 -17.74 -20.85
C LEU A 224 4.12 -17.91 -22.33
N GLN A 225 4.57 -16.94 -23.12
CA GLN A 225 4.54 -17.02 -24.59
C GLN A 225 5.84 -16.43 -25.15
N ASP A 226 6.51 -17.15 -26.02
CA ASP A 226 7.80 -16.76 -26.60
C ASP A 226 8.88 -16.42 -25.56
N GLY A 227 8.89 -17.14 -24.43
CA GLY A 227 9.87 -16.92 -23.38
C GLY A 227 9.63 -15.66 -22.51
N ALA A 228 8.52 -14.97 -22.68
CA ALA A 228 8.08 -13.85 -21.86
C ALA A 228 6.81 -14.18 -21.09
N VAL A 229 6.59 -13.49 -19.99
CA VAL A 229 5.26 -13.50 -19.34
C VAL A 229 4.26 -12.87 -20.31
N TYR A 230 3.15 -13.56 -20.55
CA TYR A 230 2.05 -13.09 -21.38
C TYR A 230 0.87 -12.64 -20.53
N ALA A 231 0.45 -13.46 -19.58
CA ALA A 231 -0.59 -13.13 -18.61
C ALA A 231 -0.18 -13.58 -17.21
N ASN A 232 -0.64 -12.86 -16.20
CA ASN A 232 -0.39 -13.17 -14.79
C ASN A 232 -1.70 -13.09 -14.00
N PHE A 233 -1.93 -14.05 -13.09
CA PHE A 233 -3.05 -14.08 -12.15
C PHE A 233 -2.68 -14.82 -10.86
N GLY A 234 -3.56 -14.72 -9.86
CA GLY A 234 -3.34 -15.28 -8.53
C GLY A 234 -2.56 -14.34 -7.61
N ALA A 235 -2.42 -14.70 -6.36
CA ALA A 235 -1.79 -13.85 -5.34
C ALA A 235 -0.33 -13.56 -5.66
N ASP A 236 0.11 -12.33 -5.51
CA ASP A 236 1.51 -11.96 -5.67
C ASP A 236 2.42 -12.79 -4.76
N LEU A 237 3.59 -13.19 -5.28
CA LEU A 237 4.52 -14.14 -4.65
C LEU A 237 4.94 -13.77 -3.23
N PHE A 238 5.02 -12.48 -2.92
CA PHE A 238 5.52 -11.97 -1.65
C PHE A 238 4.40 -11.44 -0.73
N THR A 239 3.13 -11.74 -1.04
CA THR A 239 2.00 -11.17 -0.30
C THR A 239 1.50 -12.09 0.79
N ALA A 240 1.28 -13.36 0.49
CA ALA A 240 0.78 -14.30 1.49
C ALA A 240 1.80 -14.51 2.60
N GLY A 241 1.39 -14.26 3.84
CA GLY A 241 2.25 -14.41 5.03
C GLY A 241 3.32 -13.32 5.20
N ASN A 242 3.36 -12.30 4.36
CA ASN A 242 4.29 -11.19 4.53
C ASN A 242 3.72 -10.21 5.56
N LEU A 243 4.34 -10.19 6.72
CA LEU A 243 3.95 -9.40 7.87
C LEU A 243 5.17 -8.72 8.48
N ARG A 244 5.13 -7.41 8.61
CA ARG A 244 6.12 -6.64 9.37
C ARG A 244 5.45 -6.02 10.59
N GLN A 245 5.97 -6.34 11.78
CA GLN A 245 5.51 -5.77 13.04
C GLN A 245 6.67 -5.12 13.77
N THR A 246 6.45 -3.92 14.27
CA THR A 246 7.44 -3.17 15.05
C THR A 246 6.79 -2.64 16.31
N LYS A 247 7.44 -2.88 17.45
CA LYS A 247 7.03 -2.35 18.75
C LYS A 247 8.18 -1.54 19.32
N VAL A 248 7.91 -0.30 19.68
CA VAL A 248 8.91 0.58 20.27
C VAL A 248 8.37 1.12 21.58
N PHE A 249 9.17 0.99 22.62
CA PHE A 249 8.93 1.61 23.91
C PHE A 249 10.05 2.59 24.22
N THR A 250 9.70 3.81 24.60
CA THR A 250 10.64 4.89 24.87
C THR A 250 10.32 5.52 26.23
N ILE A 251 11.35 5.72 27.04
CA ILE A 251 11.31 6.55 28.24
C ILE A 251 12.41 7.59 28.09
N THR A 252 12.05 8.85 28.32
CA THR A 252 12.97 9.97 28.30
C THR A 252 12.73 10.82 29.55
N ASP A 253 13.80 11.16 30.24
CA ASP A 253 13.79 12.06 31.39
C ASP A 253 14.75 13.23 31.13
N GLU A 254 14.23 14.45 31.21
CA GLU A 254 14.99 15.67 31.03
C GLU A 254 14.91 16.51 32.29
N PHE A 255 16.03 16.58 33.02
CA PHE A 255 16.15 17.39 34.23
C PHE A 255 17.01 18.62 33.96
N ASN A 256 16.46 19.79 34.24
CA ASN A 256 17.14 21.06 34.14
C ASN A 256 17.22 21.75 35.49
N TRP A 257 18.40 22.19 35.87
CA TRP A 257 18.64 22.93 37.10
C TRP A 257 19.39 24.24 36.80
N ASN A 258 18.72 25.37 37.07
CA ASN A 258 19.31 26.70 36.98
C ASN A 258 20.02 27.03 38.28
N VAL A 259 21.32 26.88 38.31
CA VAL A 259 22.16 27.33 39.43
C VAL A 259 22.46 28.80 39.18
N GLY A 260 21.85 29.69 39.96
CA GLY A 260 22.13 31.12 39.91
C GLY A 260 23.62 31.35 40.20
N ILE A 261 24.31 32.00 39.28
CA ILE A 261 25.63 32.57 39.54
C ILE A 261 25.32 33.93 40.21
N ASN A 262 25.52 34.01 41.52
CA ASN A 262 25.60 35.28 42.25
C ASN A 262 26.90 36.00 41.92
#